data_cea42f9f228fe58c570fe7c2c84a08ef
#
_entry.id   cea42f9f228fe58c570fe7c2c84a08ef
#
_cell.length_a   1.000
_cell.length_b   1.000
_cell.length_c   1.000
_cell.angle_alpha   90.00
_cell.angle_beta   90.00
_cell.angle_gamma   90.00
#
_symmetry.space_group_name_H-M   'P 1'
#
loop_
_entity.id
_entity.type
_entity.pdbx_description
1 polymer ?
#
loop_
_entity_poly.entity_id
_entity_poly.type
_entity_poly.pdbx_seq_one_letter_code
_entity_poly.pdbx_strand_id
1 'polypeptide(L)'
;KYFHCVPYGVNEKGFIDYDEVERIALECQPKLIVAGASAYCRTIDFKRFREIADKVNAILMVDIAHIAGLVAAGLHPSPIPYAHVVTTTTHKTLRGPRGGMILCGTEEYAKKLNSAIFPGTQGGPLMHVIAAKAVALKEALSDDFKDYQKQILVNAQALANGLMKRGITIVSGGTDNHLMLVDLQNLGLTGKQAEKMLDEVHITCNKNT
;
A
#
# COMPACT_ATOMS: atom_id res chain seq x y z
N LYS A 1 -21.62 -4.97 -12.04
CA LYS A 1 -20.21 -4.54 -12.06
C LYS A 1 -20.12 -3.24 -12.83
N TYR A 2 -19.45 -2.23 -12.27
CA TYR A 2 -19.32 -0.91 -12.90
C TYR A 2 -18.10 -0.84 -13.84
N PHE A 3 -17.06 -1.68 -13.59
CA PHE A 3 -15.82 -1.66 -14.34
C PHE A 3 -15.41 -3.06 -14.81
N HIS A 4 -14.72 -3.11 -15.95
CA HIS A 4 -14.00 -4.28 -16.40
C HIS A 4 -12.59 -4.22 -15.81
N CYS A 5 -12.32 -5.08 -14.83
CA CYS A 5 -11.02 -5.14 -14.16
C CYS A 5 -10.20 -6.31 -14.74
N VAL A 6 -8.97 -6.00 -15.15
CA VAL A 6 -7.98 -6.99 -15.57
C VAL A 6 -6.87 -6.97 -14.55
N PRO A 7 -6.66 -8.06 -13.77
CA PRO A 7 -5.63 -8.10 -12.75
C PRO A 7 -4.24 -8.34 -13.35
N TYR A 8 -3.23 -7.81 -12.70
CA TYR A 8 -1.83 -8.25 -12.83
C TYR A 8 -1.39 -8.86 -11.51
N GLY A 9 -0.32 -9.64 -11.54
CA GLY A 9 0.14 -10.42 -10.39
C GLY A 9 1.59 -10.16 -10.03
N VAL A 10 2.15 -11.15 -9.35
CA VAL A 10 3.56 -11.25 -9.02
C VAL A 10 4.17 -12.46 -9.73
N ASN A 11 5.48 -12.45 -9.93
CA ASN A 11 6.21 -13.59 -10.46
C ASN A 11 6.32 -14.71 -9.40
N GLU A 12 6.92 -15.84 -9.79
CA GLU A 12 7.11 -17.00 -8.91
C GLU A 12 7.91 -16.71 -7.64
N LYS A 13 8.70 -15.62 -7.64
CA LYS A 13 9.45 -15.17 -6.47
C LYS A 13 8.67 -14.18 -5.58
N GLY A 14 7.43 -13.86 -5.92
CA GLY A 14 6.59 -12.95 -5.16
C GLY A 14 6.86 -11.45 -5.40
N PHE A 15 7.54 -11.09 -6.50
CA PHE A 15 7.77 -9.70 -6.91
C PHE A 15 6.81 -9.29 -8.02
N ILE A 16 6.38 -8.02 -8.02
CA ILE A 16 5.63 -7.47 -9.15
C ILE A 16 6.46 -7.65 -10.43
N ASP A 17 5.85 -8.26 -11.44
CA ASP A 17 6.44 -8.42 -12.76
C ASP A 17 6.01 -7.25 -13.64
N TYR A 18 6.86 -6.23 -13.74
CA TYR A 18 6.55 -5.02 -14.49
C TYR A 18 6.45 -5.24 -16.00
N ASP A 19 7.14 -6.24 -16.54
CA ASP A 19 7.04 -6.57 -17.95
C ASP A 19 5.71 -7.25 -18.27
N GLU A 20 5.22 -8.08 -17.35
CA GLU A 20 3.87 -8.64 -17.43
C GLU A 20 2.79 -7.56 -17.27
N VAL A 21 2.98 -6.60 -16.34
CA VAL A 21 2.08 -5.43 -16.21
C VAL A 21 2.01 -4.66 -17.52
N GLU A 22 3.16 -4.43 -18.18
CA GLU A 22 3.22 -3.73 -19.46
C GLU A 22 2.51 -4.53 -20.57
N ARG A 23 2.79 -5.83 -20.66
CA ARG A 23 2.15 -6.71 -21.64
C ARG A 23 0.61 -6.68 -21.51
N ILE A 24 0.10 -6.84 -20.28
CA ILE A 24 -1.33 -6.79 -19.99
C ILE A 24 -1.91 -5.41 -20.35
N ALA A 25 -1.22 -4.33 -19.99
CA ALA A 25 -1.68 -2.97 -20.30
C ALA A 25 -1.78 -2.72 -21.80
N LEU A 26 -0.78 -3.19 -22.58
CA LEU A 26 -0.80 -3.09 -24.04
C LEU A 26 -1.95 -3.89 -24.66
N GLU A 27 -2.27 -5.04 -24.13
CA GLU A 27 -3.38 -5.90 -24.61
C GLU A 27 -4.75 -5.32 -24.29
N CYS A 28 -4.98 -4.92 -23.03
CA CYS A 28 -6.32 -4.50 -22.57
C CYS A 28 -6.59 -3.00 -22.71
N GLN A 29 -5.57 -2.18 -23.02
CA GLN A 29 -5.69 -0.71 -23.21
C GLN A 29 -6.52 -0.05 -22.10
N PRO A 30 -6.11 -0.12 -20.83
CA PRO A 30 -6.90 0.35 -19.71
C PRO A 30 -6.98 1.90 -19.71
N LYS A 31 -8.09 2.45 -19.22
CA LYS A 31 -8.21 3.88 -18.94
C LYS A 31 -7.56 4.28 -17.62
N LEU A 32 -7.41 3.32 -16.71
CA LEU A 32 -6.87 3.52 -15.37
C LEU A 32 -6.01 2.32 -15.00
N ILE A 33 -4.78 2.58 -14.56
CA ILE A 33 -3.92 1.59 -13.90
C ILE A 33 -3.90 1.93 -12.41
N VAL A 34 -4.20 0.92 -11.58
CA VAL A 34 -4.14 1.04 -10.11
C VAL A 34 -2.90 0.31 -9.63
N ALA A 35 -1.99 1.04 -9.02
CA ALA A 35 -0.81 0.50 -8.34
C ALA A 35 -0.95 0.65 -6.83
N GLY A 36 -0.19 -0.12 -6.09
CA GLY A 36 -0.28 -0.18 -4.64
C GLY A 36 -0.87 -1.50 -4.16
N ALA A 37 -0.76 -1.77 -2.88
CA ALA A 37 -1.07 -3.07 -2.36
C ALA A 37 -1.42 -3.06 -0.87
N SER A 38 -2.27 -4.01 -0.48
CA SER A 38 -2.57 -4.30 0.93
C SER A 38 -1.62 -5.34 1.54
N ALA A 39 -0.98 -6.17 0.70
CA ALA A 39 -0.21 -7.32 1.14
C ALA A 39 1.08 -7.52 0.31
N TYR A 40 1.71 -6.45 -0.10
CA TYR A 40 2.98 -6.50 -0.82
C TYR A 40 4.10 -5.95 0.06
N CYS A 41 5.11 -6.77 0.29
CA CYS A 41 6.17 -6.48 1.28
C CYS A 41 7.46 -5.93 0.67
N ARG A 42 7.49 -5.66 -0.63
CA ARG A 42 8.67 -5.14 -1.32
C ARG A 42 8.46 -3.71 -1.79
N THR A 43 9.55 -3.04 -2.12
CA THR A 43 9.52 -1.69 -2.71
C THR A 43 8.80 -1.71 -4.06
N ILE A 44 7.96 -0.70 -4.29
CA ILE A 44 7.20 -0.53 -5.54
C ILE A 44 7.91 0.52 -6.39
N ASP A 45 8.15 0.20 -7.67
CA ASP A 45 8.68 1.13 -8.65
C ASP A 45 7.53 1.91 -9.33
N PHE A 46 7.21 3.05 -8.75
CA PHE A 46 6.16 3.94 -9.28
C PHE A 46 6.55 4.60 -10.60
N LYS A 47 7.85 4.79 -10.85
CA LYS A 47 8.34 5.31 -12.11
C LYS A 47 8.04 4.35 -13.26
N ARG A 48 8.30 3.06 -13.04
CA ARG A 48 8.01 2.02 -14.05
C ARG A 48 6.50 1.92 -14.31
N PHE A 49 5.65 2.00 -13.29
CA PHE A 49 4.20 2.08 -13.48
C PHE A 49 3.78 3.31 -14.30
N ARG A 50 4.43 4.46 -14.09
CA ARG A 50 4.14 5.67 -14.87
C ARG A 50 4.54 5.48 -16.34
N GLU A 51 5.70 4.93 -16.62
CA GLU A 51 6.15 4.64 -17.98
C GLU A 51 5.18 3.72 -18.73
N ILE A 52 4.64 2.70 -18.03
CA ILE A 52 3.62 1.80 -18.57
C ILE A 52 2.31 2.55 -18.84
N ALA A 53 1.85 3.35 -17.88
CA ALA A 53 0.62 4.13 -18.02
C ALA A 53 0.69 5.10 -19.22
N ASP A 54 1.83 5.76 -19.41
CA ASP A 54 2.04 6.69 -20.54
C ASP A 54 2.00 5.97 -21.89
N LYS A 55 2.51 4.73 -21.99
CA LYS A 55 2.47 3.95 -23.24
C LYS A 55 1.05 3.64 -23.72
N VAL A 56 0.10 3.52 -22.81
CA VAL A 56 -1.30 3.21 -23.12
C VAL A 56 -2.24 4.39 -22.85
N ASN A 57 -1.70 5.58 -22.61
CA ASN A 57 -2.44 6.79 -22.28
C ASN A 57 -3.45 6.59 -21.13
N ALA A 58 -3.06 5.82 -20.12
CA ALA A 58 -3.87 5.54 -18.93
C ALA A 58 -3.59 6.53 -17.80
N ILE A 59 -4.59 6.77 -16.96
CA ILE A 59 -4.40 7.46 -15.68
C ILE A 59 -3.71 6.47 -14.72
N LEU A 60 -2.63 6.90 -14.07
CA LEU A 60 -2.02 6.15 -12.98
C LEU A 60 -2.58 6.63 -11.64
N MET A 61 -3.27 5.73 -10.93
CA MET A 61 -3.68 5.91 -9.55
C MET A 61 -2.84 5.01 -8.65
N VAL A 62 -2.29 5.56 -7.59
CA VAL A 62 -1.47 4.81 -6.63
C VAL A 62 -2.10 4.87 -5.25
N ASP A 63 -2.40 3.71 -4.66
CA ASP A 63 -2.83 3.61 -3.26
C ASP A 63 -1.64 3.28 -2.36
N ILE A 64 -1.33 4.18 -1.43
CA ILE A 64 -0.24 4.04 -0.46
C ILE A 64 -0.74 3.81 0.97
N ALA A 65 -1.98 3.40 1.14
CA ALA A 65 -2.61 3.29 2.47
C ALA A 65 -1.76 2.54 3.49
N HIS A 66 -1.10 1.46 3.09
CA HIS A 66 -0.23 0.68 3.98
C HIS A 66 1.12 1.34 4.26
N ILE A 67 1.69 2.03 3.27
CA ILE A 67 3.06 2.55 3.32
C ILE A 67 3.15 4.07 3.48
N ALA A 68 2.02 4.76 3.68
CA ALA A 68 1.98 6.22 3.72
C ALA A 68 2.93 6.84 4.76
N GLY A 69 3.06 6.22 5.92
CA GLY A 69 4.01 6.66 6.94
C GLY A 69 5.47 6.52 6.50
N LEU A 70 5.80 5.43 5.82
CA LEU A 70 7.15 5.21 5.27
C LEU A 70 7.46 6.19 4.15
N VAL A 71 6.49 6.48 3.28
CA VAL A 71 6.62 7.49 2.21
C VAL A 71 6.82 8.88 2.82
N ALA A 72 6.03 9.27 3.82
CA ALA A 72 6.15 10.54 4.50
C ALA A 72 7.50 10.72 5.21
N ALA A 73 8.05 9.64 5.75
CA ALA A 73 9.38 9.62 6.39
C ALA A 73 10.55 9.53 5.39
N GLY A 74 10.29 9.39 4.08
CA GLY A 74 11.33 9.22 3.06
C GLY A 74 12.00 7.84 3.06
N LEU A 75 11.35 6.83 3.63
CA LEU A 75 11.87 5.45 3.77
C LEU A 75 11.30 4.48 2.72
N HIS A 76 10.39 4.95 1.89
CA HIS A 76 9.89 4.27 0.70
C HIS A 76 9.77 5.32 -0.43
N PRO A 77 10.02 4.95 -1.70
CA PRO A 77 9.82 5.87 -2.82
C PRO A 77 8.43 6.52 -2.79
N SER A 78 8.38 7.80 -3.14
CA SER A 78 7.12 8.53 -3.22
C SER A 78 6.48 8.37 -4.60
N PRO A 79 5.18 8.08 -4.69
CA PRO A 79 4.45 8.06 -5.95
C PRO A 79 4.14 9.46 -6.49
N ILE A 80 4.23 10.51 -5.66
CA ILE A 80 3.77 11.87 -5.99
C ILE A 80 4.36 12.40 -7.32
N PRO A 81 5.65 12.18 -7.65
CA PRO A 81 6.18 12.65 -8.93
C PRO A 81 5.64 11.90 -10.16
N TYR A 82 5.04 10.74 -9.96
CA TYR A 82 4.69 9.81 -11.04
C TYR A 82 3.19 9.62 -11.21
N ALA A 83 2.43 9.54 -10.11
CA ALA A 83 1.00 9.27 -10.15
C ALA A 83 0.18 10.51 -10.51
N HIS A 84 -0.92 10.31 -11.24
CA HIS A 84 -1.91 11.35 -11.47
C HIS A 84 -2.76 11.58 -10.23
N VAL A 85 -3.09 10.49 -9.53
CA VAL A 85 -3.87 10.48 -8.29
C VAL A 85 -3.22 9.54 -7.30
N VAL A 86 -3.09 9.96 -6.05
CA VAL A 86 -2.63 9.13 -4.94
C VAL A 86 -3.71 9.05 -3.88
N THR A 87 -4.04 7.84 -3.45
CA THR A 87 -4.98 7.60 -2.35
C THR A 87 -4.27 7.01 -1.15
N THR A 88 -4.75 7.34 0.03
CA THR A 88 -4.25 6.75 1.27
C THR A 88 -5.31 6.74 2.36
N THR A 89 -5.14 5.85 3.32
CA THR A 89 -5.76 5.98 4.64
C THR A 89 -4.85 6.78 5.56
N THR A 90 -5.44 7.39 6.60
CA THR A 90 -4.67 8.15 7.59
C THR A 90 -4.34 7.35 8.86
N HIS A 91 -4.92 6.16 9.05
CA HIS A 91 -4.93 5.39 10.30
C HIS A 91 -4.03 4.14 10.31
N LYS A 92 -3.16 3.96 9.33
CA LYS A 92 -2.19 2.86 9.29
C LYS A 92 -0.79 3.36 9.67
N THR A 93 0.22 3.15 8.85
CA THR A 93 1.59 3.61 9.15
C THR A 93 1.70 5.13 9.31
N LEU A 94 0.79 5.91 8.74
CA LEU A 94 0.73 7.36 8.96
C LEU A 94 0.32 7.75 10.39
N ARG A 95 -0.23 6.83 11.18
CA ARG A 95 -0.54 6.97 12.60
C ARG A 95 -1.53 8.09 12.92
N GLY A 96 -2.48 8.35 12.01
CA GLY A 96 -3.52 9.35 12.19
C GLY A 96 -4.89 8.74 12.55
N PRO A 97 -5.94 9.57 12.57
CA PRO A 97 -7.31 9.13 12.80
C PRO A 97 -7.82 8.28 11.64
N ARG A 98 -8.86 7.49 11.90
CA ARG A 98 -9.54 6.73 10.84
C ARG A 98 -10.14 7.67 9.80
N GLY A 99 -9.72 7.49 8.56
CA GLY A 99 -10.15 8.30 7.44
C GLY A 99 -9.32 8.02 6.19
N GLY A 100 -9.65 8.71 5.11
CA GLY A 100 -8.92 8.68 3.84
C GLY A 100 -8.44 10.07 3.44
N MET A 101 -7.54 10.10 2.48
CA MET A 101 -7.03 11.30 1.84
C MET A 101 -6.72 11.00 0.38
N ILE A 102 -7.00 11.95 -0.50
CA ILE A 102 -6.68 11.88 -1.92
C ILE A 102 -5.76 13.07 -2.24
N LEU A 103 -4.69 12.77 -2.96
CA LEU A 103 -3.69 13.75 -3.40
C LEU A 103 -3.63 13.73 -4.93
N CYS A 104 -3.45 14.88 -5.54
CA CYS A 104 -3.26 15.03 -6.99
C CYS A 104 -2.37 16.23 -7.30
N GLY A 105 -1.70 16.19 -8.44
CA GLY A 105 -0.74 17.21 -8.84
C GLY A 105 -1.32 18.34 -9.69
N THR A 106 -2.59 18.27 -10.12
CA THR A 106 -3.19 19.26 -11.01
C THR A 106 -4.54 19.76 -10.51
N GLU A 107 -4.86 21.02 -10.83
CA GLU A 107 -6.15 21.62 -10.48
C GLU A 107 -7.32 20.93 -11.19
N GLU A 108 -7.10 20.40 -12.40
CA GLU A 108 -8.12 19.67 -13.14
C GLU A 108 -8.59 18.42 -12.37
N TYR A 109 -7.63 17.60 -11.90
CA TYR A 109 -7.96 16.43 -11.08
C TYR A 109 -8.56 16.85 -9.74
N ALA A 110 -8.04 17.92 -9.11
CA ALA A 110 -8.57 18.42 -7.84
C ALA A 110 -10.05 18.78 -7.94
N LYS A 111 -10.46 19.50 -9.00
CA LYS A 111 -11.87 19.86 -9.22
C LYS A 111 -12.76 18.61 -9.41
N LYS A 112 -12.32 17.66 -10.24
CA LYS A 112 -13.07 16.42 -10.48
C LYS A 112 -13.21 15.58 -9.21
N LEU A 113 -12.12 15.41 -8.46
CA LEU A 113 -12.10 14.63 -7.22
C LEU A 113 -12.93 15.29 -6.11
N ASN A 114 -12.83 16.60 -5.93
CA ASN A 114 -13.65 17.33 -4.97
C ASN A 114 -15.14 17.20 -5.27
N SER A 115 -15.55 17.34 -6.53
CA SER A 115 -16.95 17.15 -6.95
C SER A 115 -17.42 15.72 -6.78
N ALA A 116 -16.56 14.72 -7.05
CA ALA A 116 -16.90 13.32 -6.84
C ALA A 116 -17.05 12.95 -5.35
N ILE A 117 -16.29 13.59 -4.48
CA ILE A 117 -16.43 13.42 -3.04
C ILE A 117 -17.67 14.14 -2.54
N PHE A 118 -17.78 15.43 -2.80
CA PHE A 118 -18.94 16.23 -2.37
C PHE A 118 -19.45 17.09 -3.53
N PRO A 119 -20.74 16.98 -3.88
CA PRO A 119 -21.78 16.14 -3.25
C PRO A 119 -21.90 14.71 -3.82
N GLY A 120 -20.92 14.24 -4.62
CA GLY A 120 -21.06 13.01 -5.40
C GLY A 120 -21.25 11.74 -4.56
N THR A 121 -20.44 11.53 -3.54
CA THR A 121 -20.43 10.28 -2.74
C THR A 121 -20.55 10.52 -1.23
N GLN A 122 -20.22 11.71 -0.73
CA GLN A 122 -20.22 12.04 0.69
C GLN A 122 -21.01 13.33 0.96
N GLY A 123 -21.32 13.59 2.25
CA GLY A 123 -22.01 14.77 2.73
C GLY A 123 -21.18 15.51 3.78
N GLY A 124 -21.81 15.97 4.86
CA GLY A 124 -21.18 16.73 5.93
C GLY A 124 -19.97 16.02 6.55
N PRO A 125 -18.80 16.66 6.61
CA PRO A 125 -17.58 16.03 7.11
C PRO A 125 -17.57 15.95 8.65
N LEU A 126 -16.83 14.98 9.17
CA LEU A 126 -16.56 14.84 10.61
C LEU A 126 -15.40 15.77 10.99
N MET A 127 -15.71 16.96 11.53
CA MET A 127 -14.72 18.01 11.81
C MET A 127 -13.66 17.58 12.84
N HIS A 128 -14.00 16.74 13.83
CA HIS A 128 -13.03 16.20 14.79
C HIS A 128 -12.01 15.28 14.11
N VAL A 129 -12.41 14.54 13.08
CA VAL A 129 -11.47 13.72 12.27
C VAL A 129 -10.55 14.64 11.46
N ILE A 130 -11.06 15.71 10.89
CA ILE A 130 -10.25 16.69 10.14
C ILE A 130 -9.23 17.35 11.06
N ALA A 131 -9.63 17.79 12.26
CA ALA A 131 -8.71 18.35 13.25
C ALA A 131 -7.63 17.32 13.65
N ALA A 132 -8.01 16.07 13.90
CA ALA A 132 -7.07 15.00 14.22
C ALA A 132 -6.11 14.70 13.07
N LYS A 133 -6.55 14.78 11.81
CA LYS A 133 -5.65 14.67 10.64
C LYS A 133 -4.61 15.79 10.63
N ALA A 134 -5.01 17.03 10.93
CA ALA A 134 -4.06 18.14 10.98
C ALA A 134 -2.96 17.92 12.02
N VAL A 135 -3.32 17.41 13.21
CA VAL A 135 -2.35 17.03 14.25
C VAL A 135 -1.42 15.91 13.76
N ALA A 136 -1.98 14.83 13.23
CA ALA A 136 -1.20 13.69 12.74
C ALA A 136 -0.23 14.08 11.61
N LEU A 137 -0.66 14.93 10.67
CA LEU A 137 0.20 15.42 9.59
C LEU A 137 1.31 16.33 10.12
N LYS A 138 1.05 17.13 11.16
CA LYS A 138 2.09 17.91 11.84
C LYS A 138 3.12 17.01 12.52
N GLU A 139 2.66 15.96 13.22
CA GLU A 139 3.54 14.98 13.83
C GLU A 139 4.40 14.27 12.77
N ALA A 140 3.82 13.92 11.61
CA ALA A 140 4.53 13.26 10.53
C ALA A 140 5.68 14.09 9.91
N LEU A 141 5.74 15.38 10.16
CA LEU A 141 6.83 16.27 9.75
C LEU A 141 8.02 16.24 10.73
N SER A 142 7.87 15.66 11.92
CA SER A 142 8.89 15.67 12.96
C SER A 142 9.98 14.61 12.71
N ASP A 143 11.15 14.83 13.29
CA ASP A 143 12.23 13.83 13.27
C ASP A 143 11.90 12.60 14.13
N ASP A 144 11.16 12.78 15.23
CA ASP A 144 10.66 11.67 16.05
C ASP A 144 9.79 10.71 15.23
N PHE A 145 8.98 11.22 14.32
CA PHE A 145 8.18 10.40 13.43
C PHE A 145 9.05 9.61 12.43
N LYS A 146 10.10 10.23 11.90
CA LYS A 146 11.05 9.54 11.02
C LYS A 146 11.77 8.41 11.75
N ASP A 147 12.19 8.65 12.99
CA ASP A 147 12.85 7.63 13.81
C ASP A 147 11.89 6.49 14.19
N TYR A 148 10.65 6.81 14.50
CA TYR A 148 9.59 5.82 14.67
C TYR A 148 9.43 4.93 13.42
N GLN A 149 9.37 5.52 12.22
CA GLN A 149 9.24 4.75 10.97
C GLN A 149 10.49 3.90 10.67
N LYS A 150 11.70 4.40 10.97
CA LYS A 150 12.94 3.59 10.88
C LYS A 150 12.87 2.37 11.78
N GLN A 151 12.40 2.56 13.03
CA GLN A 151 12.26 1.46 13.99
C GLN A 151 11.25 0.41 13.49
N ILE A 152 10.16 0.81 12.81
CA ILE A 152 9.23 -0.13 12.18
C ILE A 152 9.96 -1.04 11.19
N LEU A 153 10.81 -0.49 10.31
CA LEU A 153 11.56 -1.28 9.34
C LEU A 153 12.54 -2.25 10.01
N VAL A 154 13.27 -1.78 11.01
CA VAL A 154 14.20 -2.60 11.79
C VAL A 154 13.47 -3.77 12.45
N ASN A 155 12.33 -3.52 13.06
CA ASN A 155 11.51 -4.54 13.71
C ASN A 155 10.94 -5.55 12.70
N ALA A 156 10.45 -5.09 11.55
CA ALA A 156 9.93 -5.96 10.52
C ALA A 156 11.00 -6.90 9.96
N GLN A 157 12.20 -6.36 9.68
CA GLN A 157 13.33 -7.16 9.21
C GLN A 157 13.81 -8.15 10.27
N ALA A 158 13.88 -7.74 11.53
CA ALA A 158 14.27 -8.62 12.62
C ALA A 158 13.29 -9.78 12.79
N LEU A 159 11.99 -9.51 12.71
CA LEU A 159 10.95 -10.53 12.78
C LEU A 159 11.04 -11.49 11.58
N ALA A 160 11.12 -10.98 10.35
CA ALA A 160 11.25 -11.80 9.14
C ALA A 160 12.47 -12.71 9.21
N ASN A 161 13.63 -12.17 9.58
CA ASN A 161 14.87 -12.94 9.75
C ASN A 161 14.75 -13.98 10.86
N GLY A 162 14.10 -13.64 11.98
CA GLY A 162 13.86 -14.56 13.10
C GLY A 162 12.96 -15.74 12.70
N LEU A 163 11.94 -15.50 11.89
CA LEU A 163 11.05 -16.53 11.35
C LEU A 163 11.81 -17.43 10.35
N MET A 164 12.54 -16.85 9.41
CA MET A 164 13.32 -17.61 8.42
C MET A 164 14.37 -18.50 9.07
N LYS A 165 15.07 -18.02 10.10
CA LYS A 165 16.02 -18.82 10.89
C LYS A 165 15.38 -20.04 11.56
N ARG A 166 14.06 -20.04 11.74
CA ARG A 166 13.27 -21.13 12.32
C ARG A 166 12.57 -22.00 11.26
N GLY A 167 12.95 -21.84 9.99
CA GLY A 167 12.40 -22.64 8.90
C GLY A 167 11.04 -22.17 8.39
N ILE A 168 10.60 -20.98 8.78
CA ILE A 168 9.36 -20.37 8.25
C ILE A 168 9.68 -19.68 6.92
N THR A 169 8.92 -20.00 5.89
CA THR A 169 9.07 -19.36 4.58
C THR A 169 8.41 -17.99 4.54
N ILE A 170 9.17 -16.97 4.12
CA ILE A 170 8.65 -15.63 3.86
C ILE A 170 8.55 -15.42 2.35
N VAL A 171 7.37 -15.05 1.85
CA VAL A 171 7.15 -14.72 0.44
C VAL A 171 8.14 -13.63 0.01
N SER A 172 8.71 -13.77 -1.16
CA SER A 172 9.79 -12.93 -1.69
C SER A 172 11.11 -12.93 -0.87
N GLY A 173 11.25 -13.84 0.11
CA GLY A 173 12.48 -13.99 0.89
C GLY A 173 12.75 -12.87 1.88
N GLY A 174 11.74 -12.08 2.29
CA GLY A 174 11.91 -11.01 3.27
C GLY A 174 10.94 -9.86 3.10
N THR A 175 11.29 -8.69 3.66
CA THR A 175 10.47 -7.47 3.56
C THR A 175 11.34 -6.23 3.45
N ASP A 176 10.83 -5.23 2.72
CA ASP A 176 11.41 -3.88 2.60
C ASP A 176 10.54 -2.84 3.34
N ASN A 177 9.41 -3.26 3.93
CA ASN A 177 8.48 -2.36 4.60
C ASN A 177 8.03 -2.88 5.98
N HIS A 178 6.88 -2.47 6.47
CA HIS A 178 6.36 -2.78 7.80
C HIS A 178 5.68 -4.15 7.92
N LEU A 179 5.42 -4.84 6.83
CA LEU A 179 4.71 -6.11 6.81
C LEU A 179 5.51 -7.21 6.13
N MET A 180 5.13 -8.45 6.34
CA MET A 180 5.64 -9.62 5.62
C MET A 180 4.52 -10.61 5.36
N LEU A 181 4.69 -11.43 4.33
CA LEU A 181 3.80 -12.53 4.04
C LEU A 181 4.49 -13.85 4.40
N VAL A 182 3.83 -14.64 5.23
CA VAL A 182 4.32 -15.94 5.66
C VAL A 182 3.66 -17.03 4.80
N ASP A 183 4.48 -17.82 4.11
CA ASP A 183 4.02 -19.00 3.43
C ASP A 183 4.01 -20.20 4.40
N LEU A 184 2.84 -20.80 4.57
CA LEU A 184 2.61 -21.90 5.51
C LEU A 184 2.54 -23.27 4.84
N GLN A 185 2.71 -23.33 3.52
CA GLN A 185 2.58 -24.58 2.76
C GLN A 185 3.57 -25.65 3.24
N ASN A 186 4.81 -25.26 3.56
CA ASN A 186 5.83 -26.15 4.08
C ASN A 186 5.53 -26.71 5.48
N LEU A 187 4.58 -26.09 6.20
CA LEU A 187 4.11 -26.55 7.51
C LEU A 187 2.80 -27.35 7.41
N GLY A 188 2.21 -27.50 6.23
CA GLY A 188 0.92 -28.14 6.03
C GLY A 188 -0.25 -27.41 6.71
N LEU A 189 -0.13 -26.10 6.96
CA LEU A 189 -1.13 -25.29 7.62
C LEU A 189 -1.81 -24.35 6.61
N THR A 190 -3.11 -24.13 6.83
CA THR A 190 -3.84 -23.04 6.18
C THR A 190 -3.69 -21.72 6.96
N GLY A 191 -3.85 -20.59 6.28
CA GLY A 191 -3.86 -19.28 6.94
C GLY A 191 -4.92 -19.19 8.05
N LYS A 192 -6.09 -19.80 7.86
CA LYS A 192 -7.16 -19.86 8.87
C LYS A 192 -6.76 -20.64 10.13
N GLN A 193 -6.04 -21.75 9.96
CA GLN A 193 -5.55 -22.52 11.11
C GLN A 193 -4.49 -21.73 11.88
N ALA A 194 -3.52 -21.14 11.16
CA ALA A 194 -2.46 -20.36 11.78
C ALA A 194 -3.00 -19.12 12.49
N GLU A 195 -3.94 -18.37 11.88
CA GLU A 195 -4.61 -17.23 12.52
C GLU A 195 -5.22 -17.64 13.87
N LYS A 196 -5.99 -18.76 13.90
CA LYS A 196 -6.62 -19.26 15.13
C LYS A 196 -5.59 -19.66 16.18
N MET A 197 -4.53 -20.38 15.80
CA MET A 197 -3.46 -20.81 16.72
C MET A 197 -2.72 -19.60 17.32
N LEU A 198 -2.46 -18.58 16.51
CA LEU A 198 -1.80 -17.37 16.96
C LEU A 198 -2.71 -16.52 17.85
N ASP A 199 -4.01 -16.47 17.56
CA ASP A 199 -4.99 -15.77 18.41
C ASP A 199 -5.09 -16.39 19.83
N GLU A 200 -4.96 -17.71 19.96
CA GLU A 200 -4.93 -18.40 21.27
C GLU A 200 -3.74 -17.96 22.15
N VAL A 201 -2.67 -17.43 21.56
CA VAL A 201 -1.51 -16.87 22.27
C VAL A 201 -1.43 -15.34 22.14
N HIS A 202 -2.54 -14.70 21.80
CA HIS A 202 -2.71 -13.24 21.70
C HIS A 202 -1.82 -12.58 20.62
N ILE A 203 -1.52 -13.28 19.55
CA ILE A 203 -0.84 -12.74 18.38
C ILE A 203 -1.86 -12.57 17.26
N THR A 204 -2.28 -11.33 17.02
CA THR A 204 -3.22 -10.99 15.95
C THR A 204 -2.50 -10.95 14.62
N CYS A 205 -3.01 -11.67 13.64
CA CYS A 205 -2.53 -11.61 12.25
C CYS A 205 -3.70 -11.66 11.26
N ASN A 206 -3.42 -11.34 10.01
CA ASN A 206 -4.36 -11.51 8.92
C ASN A 206 -4.12 -12.86 8.24
N LYS A 207 -5.21 -13.52 7.84
CA LYS A 207 -5.16 -14.59 6.86
C LYS A 207 -5.52 -14.04 5.49
N ASN A 208 -4.82 -14.47 4.46
CA ASN A 208 -5.10 -14.07 3.07
C ASN A 208 -5.79 -15.16 2.26
N THR A 209 -5.90 -16.37 2.78
CA THR A 209 -6.65 -17.51 2.23
C THR A 209 -6.93 -18.52 3.31
#